data_9bcbdf159e68e5435cb2e572c5b6ba5f
#
_entry.id   9bcbdf159e68e5435cb2e572c5b6ba5f
#
_cell.length_a   1.000
_cell.length_b   1.000
_cell.length_c   1.000
_cell.angle_alpha   90.00
_cell.angle_beta   90.00
_cell.angle_gamma   90.00
#
_symmetry.space_group_name_H-M   'P 1'
#
loop_
_entity.id
_entity.type
_entity.pdbx_description
1 polymer ?
#
loop_
_entity_poly.entity_id
_entity_poly.type
_entity_poly.pdbx_seq_one_letter_code
_entity_poly.pdbx_strand_id
1 'polypeptide(L)'
;MQREFIDVRVFHPFAPSYRNQSVSATFKSMENEKKRKYNRRIIERENGTFTLLIFTSNGGMSRETSIFFSRIAEMICEKRNCTKGEVSIWLKRKIMFSLIRSAVICLRGSRSRRKFAPIDESDIRISNVTCII
;
A
#
# COMPACT_ATOMS: atom_id res chain seq x y z
N MET A 1 -5.60 -7.97 -23.32
CA MET A 1 -5.37 -7.90 -21.85
C MET A 1 -4.84 -6.51 -21.53
N GLN A 2 -5.59 -5.72 -20.77
CA GLN A 2 -5.19 -4.36 -20.39
C GLN A 2 -4.14 -4.45 -19.28
N ARG A 3 -3.00 -3.76 -19.44
CA ARG A 3 -1.92 -3.73 -18.45
C ARG A 3 -2.22 -2.63 -17.43
N GLU A 4 -2.03 -2.93 -16.16
CA GLU A 4 -2.13 -1.95 -15.08
C GLU A 4 -0.73 -1.67 -14.51
N PHE A 5 -0.34 -0.39 -14.51
CA PHE A 5 0.91 0.08 -13.96
C PHE A 5 0.64 0.68 -12.59
N ILE A 6 1.29 0.15 -11.58
CA ILE A 6 1.12 0.59 -10.19
C ILE A 6 2.42 1.23 -9.71
N ASP A 7 2.35 2.45 -9.20
CA ASP A 7 3.44 3.11 -8.48
C ASP A 7 3.04 3.27 -7.01
N VAL A 8 3.96 3.04 -6.09
CA VAL A 8 3.71 3.14 -4.65
C VAL A 8 4.54 4.26 -4.06
N ARG A 9 3.91 5.16 -3.31
CA ARG A 9 4.58 6.24 -2.60
C ARG A 9 4.18 6.24 -1.12
N VAL A 10 5.19 6.37 -0.25
CA VAL A 10 4.99 6.53 1.20
C VAL A 10 5.64 7.85 1.62
N PHE A 11 4.94 8.66 2.41
CA PHE A 11 5.49 9.89 2.96
C PHE A 11 5.14 10.06 4.45
N HIS A 12 5.93 10.86 5.14
CA HIS A 12 5.67 11.20 6.53
C HIS A 12 4.97 12.56 6.62
N PRO A 13 3.74 12.64 7.16
CA PRO A 13 2.94 13.88 7.16
C PRO A 13 3.59 15.02 7.92
N PHE A 14 4.38 14.70 8.94
CA PHE A 14 5.05 15.69 9.79
C PHE A 14 6.48 16.02 9.32
N ALA A 15 6.90 15.51 8.15
CA ALA A 15 8.18 15.92 7.57
C ALA A 15 8.17 17.42 7.25
N PRO A 16 9.31 18.12 7.37
CA PRO A 16 9.39 19.56 7.13
C PRO A 16 8.77 20.01 5.80
N SER A 17 8.88 19.18 4.77
CA SER A 17 8.33 19.44 3.43
C SER A 17 6.80 19.40 3.35
N TYR A 18 6.12 18.78 4.32
CA TYR A 18 4.67 18.53 4.25
C TYR A 18 3.88 19.09 5.43
N ARG A 19 4.54 19.42 6.55
CA ARG A 19 3.86 19.82 7.79
C ARG A 19 2.99 21.07 7.69
N ASN A 20 3.24 21.91 6.68
CA ASN A 20 2.49 23.14 6.46
C ASN A 20 1.31 22.95 5.49
N GLN A 21 1.05 21.72 5.06
CA GLN A 21 -0.05 21.37 4.15
C GLN A 21 -0.97 20.36 4.82
N SER A 22 -2.25 20.39 4.46
CA SER A 22 -3.14 19.32 4.88
C SER A 22 -2.75 18.00 4.18
N VAL A 23 -2.93 16.89 4.87
CA VAL A 23 -2.65 15.55 4.31
C VAL A 23 -3.43 15.32 3.02
N SER A 24 -4.67 15.79 2.96
CA SER A 24 -5.52 15.70 1.75
C SER A 24 -4.94 16.49 0.58
N ALA A 25 -4.44 17.71 0.83
CA ALA A 25 -3.80 18.52 -0.21
C ALA A 25 -2.51 17.87 -0.71
N THR A 26 -1.72 17.28 0.19
CA THR A 26 -0.49 16.56 -0.15
C THR A 26 -0.79 15.34 -1.03
N PHE A 27 -1.82 14.56 -0.70
CA PHE A 27 -2.25 13.44 -1.55
C PHE A 27 -2.61 13.91 -2.97
N LYS A 28 -3.44 14.95 -3.10
CA LYS A 28 -3.82 15.49 -4.41
C LYS A 28 -2.65 16.03 -5.20
N SER A 29 -1.72 16.72 -4.54
CA SER A 29 -0.51 17.24 -5.20
C SER A 29 0.35 16.10 -5.77
N MET A 30 0.57 15.05 -5.00
CA MET A 30 1.35 13.88 -5.42
C MET A 30 0.66 13.12 -6.56
N GLU A 31 -0.66 12.93 -6.48
CA GLU A 31 -1.46 12.30 -7.54
C GLU A 31 -1.36 13.08 -8.85
N ASN A 32 -1.54 14.39 -8.81
CA ASN A 32 -1.46 15.25 -9.99
C ASN A 32 -0.07 15.26 -10.61
N GLU A 33 0.99 15.34 -9.80
CA GLU A 33 2.37 15.29 -10.26
C GLU A 33 2.66 14.01 -11.05
N LYS A 34 2.32 12.87 -10.47
CA LYS A 34 2.59 11.56 -11.07
C LYS A 34 1.71 11.29 -12.28
N LYS A 35 0.43 11.62 -12.22
CA LYS A 35 -0.48 11.50 -13.38
C LYS A 35 0.01 12.34 -14.56
N ARG A 36 0.39 13.59 -14.32
CA ARG A 36 0.94 14.45 -15.38
C ARG A 36 2.19 13.86 -16.00
N LYS A 37 3.07 13.22 -15.19
CA LYS A 37 4.34 12.67 -15.66
C LYS A 37 4.19 11.36 -16.44
N TYR A 38 3.29 10.48 -16.00
CA TYR A 38 3.24 9.10 -16.50
C TYR A 38 2.00 8.76 -17.31
N ASN A 39 0.86 9.39 -17.04
CA ASN A 39 -0.43 9.00 -17.61
C ASN A 39 -0.42 9.06 -19.15
N ARG A 40 0.10 10.14 -19.70
CA ARG A 40 0.19 10.30 -21.16
C ARG A 40 1.01 9.19 -21.82
N ARG A 41 2.18 8.89 -21.26
CA ARG A 41 3.08 7.86 -21.81
C ARG A 41 2.48 6.47 -21.72
N ILE A 42 1.81 6.15 -20.62
CA ILE A 42 1.23 4.83 -20.39
C ILE A 42 -0.01 4.62 -21.27
N ILE A 43 -0.86 5.64 -21.40
CA ILE A 43 -2.05 5.54 -22.25
C ILE A 43 -1.66 5.45 -23.73
N GLU A 44 -0.77 6.33 -24.20
CA GLU A 44 -0.44 6.44 -25.63
C GLU A 44 0.47 5.31 -26.14
N ARG A 45 1.38 4.79 -25.30
CA ARG A 45 2.37 3.80 -25.74
C ARG A 45 2.07 2.38 -25.28
N GLU A 46 1.55 2.23 -24.07
CA GLU A 46 1.40 0.91 -23.43
C GLU A 46 -0.04 0.42 -23.43
N ASN A 47 -0.98 1.24 -23.88
CA ASN A 47 -2.43 0.94 -23.86
C ASN A 47 -2.89 0.39 -22.49
N GLY A 48 -2.35 0.98 -21.41
CA GLY A 48 -2.54 0.57 -20.03
C GLY A 48 -3.20 1.63 -19.18
N THR A 49 -3.51 1.26 -17.95
CA THR A 49 -3.97 2.18 -16.89
C THR A 49 -2.86 2.42 -15.87
N PHE A 50 -2.85 3.60 -15.28
CA PHE A 50 -1.90 3.98 -14.25
C PHE A 50 -2.62 4.26 -12.93
N THR A 51 -2.24 3.53 -11.89
CA THR A 51 -2.76 3.70 -10.53
C THR A 51 -1.64 4.06 -9.57
N LEU A 52 -1.81 5.17 -8.86
CA LEU A 52 -0.86 5.60 -7.84
C LEU A 52 -1.39 5.25 -6.44
N LEU A 53 -0.65 4.43 -5.72
CA LEU A 53 -0.95 4.07 -4.34
C LEU A 53 -0.13 4.92 -3.39
N ILE A 54 -0.79 5.80 -2.64
CA ILE A 54 -0.13 6.70 -1.70
C ILE A 54 -0.52 6.36 -0.27
N PHE A 55 0.50 6.17 0.57
CA PHE A 55 0.34 5.92 1.99
C PHE A 55 1.08 6.99 2.81
N THR A 56 0.56 7.27 3.98
CA THR A 56 1.34 7.96 5.01
C THR A 56 2.08 6.94 5.87
N SER A 57 3.22 7.33 6.44
CA SER A 57 4.02 6.44 7.31
C SER A 57 3.27 5.95 8.56
N ASN A 58 2.21 6.64 8.97
CA ASN A 58 1.33 6.28 10.08
C ASN A 58 0.05 5.53 9.66
N GLY A 59 -0.01 5.05 8.40
CA GLY A 59 -1.06 4.15 7.92
C GLY A 59 -2.25 4.81 7.23
N GLY A 60 -2.21 6.12 7.00
CA GLY A 60 -3.21 6.80 6.17
C GLY A 60 -3.08 6.41 4.69
N MET A 61 -4.17 6.47 3.97
CA MET A 61 -4.24 6.14 2.54
C MET A 61 -4.93 7.27 1.78
N SER A 62 -4.52 7.50 0.53
CA SER A 62 -5.26 8.37 -0.37
C SER A 62 -6.60 7.75 -0.75
N ARG A 63 -7.52 8.58 -1.25
CA ARG A 63 -8.83 8.11 -1.71
C ARG A 63 -8.71 7.07 -2.83
N GLU A 64 -7.84 7.29 -3.80
CA GLU A 64 -7.61 6.35 -4.90
C GLU A 64 -7.06 5.02 -4.39
N THR A 65 -6.12 5.07 -3.44
CA THR A 65 -5.58 3.87 -2.77
C THR A 65 -6.68 3.09 -2.06
N SER A 66 -7.57 3.76 -1.33
CA SER A 66 -8.70 3.10 -0.64
C SER A 66 -9.67 2.44 -1.61
N ILE A 67 -9.97 3.08 -2.75
CA ILE A 67 -10.83 2.51 -3.79
C ILE A 67 -10.16 1.29 -4.41
N PHE A 68 -8.86 1.35 -4.71
CA PHE A 68 -8.09 0.23 -5.25
C PHE A 68 -8.14 -0.99 -4.32
N PHE A 69 -7.89 -0.81 -3.03
CA PHE A 69 -7.97 -1.90 -2.06
C PHE A 69 -9.38 -2.44 -1.84
N SER A 70 -10.41 -1.59 -1.96
CA SER A 70 -11.80 -2.04 -1.94
C SER A 70 -12.12 -3.00 -3.09
N ARG A 71 -11.65 -2.67 -4.30
CA ARG A 71 -11.80 -3.55 -5.48
C ARG A 71 -11.05 -4.87 -5.32
N ILE A 72 -9.81 -4.83 -4.80
CA ILE A 72 -9.06 -6.06 -4.49
C ILE A 72 -9.81 -6.91 -3.47
N ALA A 73 -10.36 -6.30 -2.42
CA ALA A 73 -11.15 -7.02 -1.42
C ALA A 73 -12.37 -7.72 -2.04
N GLU A 74 -13.09 -7.06 -2.93
CA GLU A 74 -14.21 -7.64 -3.68
C GLU A 74 -13.77 -8.86 -4.50
N MET A 75 -12.71 -8.71 -5.28
CA MET A 75 -12.17 -9.81 -6.08
C MET A 75 -11.73 -11.02 -5.24
N ILE A 76 -11.14 -10.78 -4.06
CA ILE A 76 -10.76 -11.85 -3.14
C ILE A 76 -11.99 -12.53 -2.53
N CYS A 77 -13.01 -11.75 -2.16
CA CYS A 77 -14.27 -12.28 -1.62
C CYS A 77 -14.95 -13.23 -2.62
N GLU A 78 -15.04 -12.84 -3.88
CA GLU A 78 -15.62 -13.68 -4.94
C GLU A 78 -14.87 -15.00 -5.09
N LYS A 79 -13.54 -14.97 -5.01
CA LYS A 79 -12.72 -16.18 -5.17
C LYS A 79 -12.72 -17.09 -3.94
N ARG A 80 -12.83 -16.53 -2.73
CA ARG A 80 -12.64 -17.26 -1.46
C ARG A 80 -13.92 -17.47 -0.65
N ASN A 81 -15.04 -16.96 -1.14
CA ASN A 81 -16.33 -17.07 -0.46
C ASN A 81 -16.33 -16.53 0.98
N CYS A 82 -15.63 -15.44 1.22
CA CYS A 82 -15.51 -14.75 2.52
C CYS A 82 -16.13 -13.35 2.46
N THR A 83 -16.33 -12.72 3.61
CA THR A 83 -16.95 -11.40 3.65
C THR A 83 -15.97 -10.29 3.27
N LYS A 84 -16.46 -9.25 2.60
CA LYS A 84 -15.65 -8.07 2.24
C LYS A 84 -15.02 -7.40 3.47
N GLY A 85 -15.73 -7.42 4.61
CA GLY A 85 -15.24 -6.85 5.87
C GLY A 85 -13.98 -7.54 6.37
N GLU A 86 -13.98 -8.87 6.42
CA GLU A 86 -12.84 -9.68 6.84
C GLU A 86 -11.63 -9.46 5.96
N VAL A 87 -11.82 -9.49 4.64
CA VAL A 87 -10.73 -9.26 3.68
C VAL A 87 -10.18 -7.84 3.79
N SER A 88 -11.04 -6.84 3.96
CA SER A 88 -10.61 -5.43 4.11
C SER A 88 -9.78 -5.22 5.38
N ILE A 89 -10.18 -5.85 6.50
CA ILE A 89 -9.43 -5.80 7.76
C ILE A 89 -8.08 -6.51 7.60
N TRP A 90 -8.07 -7.67 6.98
CA TRP A 90 -6.84 -8.42 6.71
C TRP A 90 -5.87 -7.62 5.84
N LEU A 91 -6.33 -7.03 4.73
CA LEU A 91 -5.51 -6.18 3.84
C LEU A 91 -4.93 -4.98 4.61
N LYS A 92 -5.76 -4.27 5.39
CA LYS A 92 -5.30 -3.14 6.21
C LYS A 92 -4.20 -3.54 7.18
N ARG A 93 -4.36 -4.66 7.88
CA ARG A 93 -3.34 -5.19 8.81
C ARG A 93 -2.03 -5.51 8.07
N LYS A 94 -2.09 -6.19 6.93
CA LYS A 94 -0.90 -6.49 6.11
C LYS A 94 -0.16 -5.22 5.69
N ILE A 95 -0.88 -4.20 5.25
CA ILE A 95 -0.28 -2.90 4.86
C ILE A 95 0.36 -2.22 6.07
N MET A 96 -0.32 -2.16 7.21
CA MET A 96 0.21 -1.55 8.43
C MET A 96 1.51 -2.21 8.87
N PHE A 97 1.57 -3.53 8.91
CA PHE A 97 2.80 -4.26 9.24
C PHE A 97 3.92 -3.99 8.23
N SER A 98 3.61 -3.93 6.94
CA SER A 98 4.59 -3.59 5.90
C SER A 98 5.15 -2.17 6.07
N LEU A 99 4.32 -1.20 6.41
CA LEU A 99 4.74 0.18 6.68
C LEU A 99 5.64 0.26 7.92
N ILE A 100 5.27 -0.39 9.03
CA ILE A 100 6.07 -0.45 10.25
C ILE A 100 7.42 -1.11 9.97
N ARG A 101 7.43 -2.23 9.26
CA ARG A 101 8.66 -2.94 8.88
C ARG A 101 9.56 -2.05 8.03
N SER A 102 9.00 -1.35 7.05
CA SER A 102 9.76 -0.41 6.21
C SER A 102 10.35 0.73 7.03
N ALA A 103 9.59 1.30 7.96
CA ALA A 103 10.08 2.35 8.85
C ALA A 103 11.22 1.86 9.74
N VAL A 104 11.11 0.66 10.31
CA VAL A 104 12.18 0.05 11.13
C VAL A 104 13.44 -0.18 10.31
N ILE A 105 13.32 -0.64 9.07
CA ILE A 105 14.47 -0.84 8.17
C ILE A 105 15.15 0.51 7.88
N CYS A 106 14.38 1.55 7.59
CA CYS A 106 14.91 2.89 7.36
C CYS A 106 15.64 3.45 8.58
N LEU A 107 15.09 3.27 9.79
CA LEU A 107 15.69 3.76 11.03
C LEU A 107 16.98 3.02 11.42
N ARG A 108 17.04 1.71 11.15
CA ARG A 108 18.22 0.89 11.46
C ARG A 108 19.37 1.08 10.48
N GLY A 109 19.14 1.76 9.36
CA GLY A 109 20.13 1.83 8.29
C GLY A 109 20.37 0.46 7.66
N SER A 110 19.81 0.20 6.52
CA SER A 110 19.80 -1.10 5.83
C SER A 110 21.18 -1.58 5.34
N ARG A 111 22.28 -1.04 5.84
CA ARG A 111 23.64 -1.33 5.35
C ARG A 111 24.26 -2.63 5.84
N SER A 112 23.72 -3.31 6.84
CA SER A 112 24.17 -4.64 7.21
C SER A 112 23.25 -5.70 6.61
N ARG A 113 23.81 -6.56 5.79
CA ARG A 113 23.21 -7.81 5.31
C ARG A 113 22.93 -8.77 6.49
N ARG A 114 22.12 -8.37 7.44
CA ARG A 114 21.54 -9.34 8.36
C ARG A 114 20.46 -10.07 7.57
N LYS A 115 20.76 -11.28 7.14
CA LYS A 115 19.74 -12.23 6.72
C LYS A 115 18.79 -12.37 7.90
N PHE A 116 17.63 -11.75 7.83
CA PHE A 116 16.54 -12.10 8.72
C PHE A 116 16.22 -13.55 8.38
N ALA A 117 16.37 -14.44 9.35
CA ALA A 117 15.77 -15.75 9.23
C ALA A 117 14.29 -15.54 8.90
N PRO A 118 13.71 -16.24 7.93
CA PRO A 118 12.28 -16.19 7.70
C PRO A 118 11.63 -16.50 9.06
N ILE A 119 10.73 -15.63 9.50
CA ILE A 119 9.90 -15.90 10.67
C ILE A 119 9.07 -17.12 10.26
N ASP A 120 9.33 -18.24 10.91
CA ASP A 120 8.56 -19.44 10.70
C ASP A 120 7.12 -19.13 11.11
N GLU A 121 6.16 -19.42 10.23
CA GLU A 121 4.72 -19.19 10.53
C GLU A 121 4.28 -19.95 11.77
N SER A 122 5.03 -20.95 12.22
CA SER A 122 4.82 -21.68 13.47
C SER A 122 5.11 -20.85 14.73
N ASP A 123 5.89 -19.78 14.65
CA ASP A 123 6.22 -18.90 15.79
C ASP A 123 5.12 -17.87 16.07
N ILE A 124 4.17 -17.71 15.16
CA ILE A 124 3.01 -16.84 15.35
C ILE A 124 1.84 -17.73 15.80
N ARG A 125 1.89 -18.24 17.01
CA ARG A 125 0.71 -18.79 17.66
C ARG A 125 -0.23 -17.67 18.10
N ILE A 126 -0.97 -17.12 17.16
CA ILE A 126 -2.19 -16.39 17.45
C ILE A 126 -3.26 -17.47 17.62
N SER A 127 -3.49 -17.87 18.88
CA SER A 127 -4.63 -18.68 19.24
C SER A 127 -5.90 -17.99 18.70
N ASN A 128 -6.65 -18.72 17.85
CA ASN A 128 -7.99 -18.40 17.35
C ASN A 128 -8.15 -17.32 16.27
N VAL A 129 -7.29 -17.29 15.28
CA VAL A 129 -7.68 -16.78 13.97
C VAL A 129 -7.39 -17.87 12.95
N THR A 130 -8.40 -18.61 12.61
CA THR A 130 -8.36 -19.54 11.47
C THR A 130 -8.23 -18.69 10.20
N CYS A 131 -7.01 -18.30 9.86
CA CYS A 131 -6.71 -17.83 8.52
C CYS A 131 -6.67 -19.05 7.63
N ILE A 132 -7.78 -19.36 6.99
CA ILE A 132 -7.79 -20.27 5.86
C ILE A 132 -7.03 -19.53 4.74
N ILE A 133 -5.83 -19.98 4.49
CA ILE A 133 -5.00 -19.59 3.32
C ILE A 133 -5.60 -20.20 2.06
#